data_f5d52d4ff12e5aa9f5b5fa12f25baae0
#
_entry.id   f5d52d4ff12e5aa9f5b5fa12f25baae0
#
_cell.length_a   1.000
_cell.length_b   1.000
_cell.length_c   1.000
_cell.angle_alpha   90.00
_cell.angle_beta   90.00
_cell.angle_gamma   90.00
#
_symmetry.space_group_name_H-M   'P 1'
#
loop_
_entity.id
_entity.type
_entity.pdbx_description
1 polymer ?
#
loop_
_entity_poly.entity_id
_entity_poly.type
_entity_poly.pdbx_seq_one_letter_code
_entity_poly.pdbx_strand_id
1 'polypeptide(L)'
;KTWVFFGTGRFVTTGDVSDRSVQSLYGIEDNSPTLTRASLTSRKTMIATTKDGQPVRAFEATQALPVTSSGWYIDLVTPPTPPGTAEGERIVTPPQMDGSVLEVSSIIPTSANACQADGRGYLNALDAFTGTSAKKPYFDVDGDGDFSDETVTYTDGSGNTVTVPIGSVDLGVGMVTQGSLFSGNPDDLGLICAGGSAGGLGCRGKNDPRNVGRVSWREIRQE
;
A
#
# COMPACT_ATOMS: atom_id res chain seq x y z
N LYS A 1 15.95 10.65 -11.89
CA LYS A 1 15.47 9.27 -12.12
C LYS A 1 13.97 9.31 -12.28
N THR A 2 13.45 8.67 -13.32
CA THR A 2 12.00 8.50 -13.54
C THR A 2 11.58 7.15 -12.99
N TRP A 3 10.45 7.12 -12.28
CA TRP A 3 9.86 5.88 -11.76
C TRP A 3 8.47 5.69 -12.32
N VAL A 4 8.12 4.44 -12.55
CA VAL A 4 6.78 4.01 -12.98
C VAL A 4 6.23 3.03 -11.96
N PHE A 5 5.03 3.31 -11.45
CA PHE A 5 4.33 2.46 -10.49
C PHE A 5 3.05 1.95 -11.11
N PHE A 6 2.81 0.65 -11.03
CA PHE A 6 1.58 0.03 -11.52
C PHE A 6 1.29 -1.30 -10.84
N GLY A 7 0.03 -1.63 -10.76
CA GLY A 7 -0.44 -2.94 -10.36
C GLY A 7 -0.93 -3.75 -11.55
N THR A 8 -1.00 -5.06 -11.38
CA THR A 8 -1.61 -5.95 -12.38
C THR A 8 -2.96 -6.47 -11.90
N GLY A 9 -3.74 -6.97 -12.85
CA GLY A 9 -5.06 -7.54 -12.66
C GLY A 9 -6.14 -6.79 -13.43
N ARG A 10 -7.29 -7.44 -13.54
CA ARG A 10 -8.48 -6.86 -14.17
C ARG A 10 -9.73 -7.28 -13.39
N PHE A 11 -10.77 -6.48 -13.47
CA PHE A 11 -12.08 -6.79 -12.89
C PHE A 11 -13.18 -6.20 -13.79
N VAL A 12 -13.43 -6.86 -14.93
CA VAL A 12 -14.34 -6.39 -15.99
C VAL A 12 -15.30 -7.45 -16.50
N THR A 13 -15.04 -8.74 -16.18
CA THR A 13 -15.89 -9.86 -16.61
C THR A 13 -16.31 -10.70 -15.41
N THR A 14 -17.40 -11.46 -15.56
CA THR A 14 -17.87 -12.37 -14.52
C THR A 14 -16.85 -13.46 -14.15
N GLY A 15 -16.00 -13.86 -15.09
CA GLY A 15 -14.93 -14.82 -14.85
C GLY A 15 -13.83 -14.27 -13.94
N ASP A 16 -13.63 -12.95 -13.91
CA ASP A 16 -12.59 -12.32 -13.08
C ASP A 16 -12.87 -12.48 -11.57
N VAL A 17 -14.13 -12.69 -11.18
CA VAL A 17 -14.52 -12.94 -9.79
C VAL A 17 -13.93 -14.22 -9.22
N SER A 18 -13.76 -15.24 -10.05
CA SER A 18 -13.19 -16.55 -9.65
C SER A 18 -11.73 -16.72 -9.98
N ASP A 19 -11.12 -15.78 -10.71
CA ASP A 19 -9.70 -15.82 -11.03
C ASP A 19 -8.85 -15.63 -9.75
N ARG A 20 -7.98 -16.61 -9.48
CA ARG A 20 -7.05 -16.62 -8.34
C ARG A 20 -5.60 -16.55 -8.78
N SER A 21 -5.35 -16.13 -10.01
CA SER A 21 -3.98 -15.91 -10.49
C SER A 21 -3.27 -14.86 -9.65
N VAL A 22 -1.98 -15.09 -9.42
CA VAL A 22 -1.15 -14.12 -8.69
C VAL A 22 -0.99 -12.86 -9.53
N GLN A 23 -1.38 -11.73 -8.95
CA GLN A 23 -1.10 -10.41 -9.51
C GLN A 23 0.02 -9.75 -8.72
N SER A 24 0.55 -8.65 -9.22
CA SER A 24 1.72 -8.00 -8.60
C SER A 24 1.62 -6.49 -8.65
N LEU A 25 2.23 -5.85 -7.66
CA LEU A 25 2.54 -4.42 -7.64
C LEU A 25 4.00 -4.23 -8.05
N TYR A 26 4.26 -3.24 -8.88
CA TYR A 26 5.59 -2.92 -9.40
C TYR A 26 5.96 -1.46 -9.13
N GLY A 27 7.23 -1.24 -8.79
CA GLY A 27 7.90 0.04 -8.87
C GLY A 27 9.19 -0.12 -9.67
N ILE A 28 9.26 0.55 -10.83
CA ILE A 28 10.34 0.36 -11.81
C ILE A 28 11.04 1.70 -12.06
N GLU A 29 12.36 1.72 -11.95
CA GLU A 29 13.18 2.82 -12.40
C GLU A 29 13.37 2.73 -13.91
N ASP A 30 12.96 3.76 -14.64
CA ASP A 30 13.12 3.85 -16.09
C ASP A 30 14.59 4.20 -16.43
N ASN A 31 15.44 3.21 -16.41
CA ASN A 31 16.89 3.33 -16.63
C ASN A 31 17.43 2.37 -17.69
N SER A 32 16.59 1.54 -18.31
CA SER A 32 16.99 0.53 -19.29
C SER A 32 15.92 0.32 -20.35
N PRO A 33 16.30 0.15 -21.63
CA PRO A 33 15.35 -0.09 -22.72
C PRO A 33 14.68 -1.47 -22.65
N THR A 34 15.25 -2.41 -21.86
CA THR A 34 14.69 -3.76 -21.72
C THR A 34 14.79 -4.19 -20.25
N LEU A 35 13.64 -4.21 -19.58
CA LEU A 35 13.52 -4.69 -18.21
C LEU A 35 12.79 -6.03 -18.20
N THR A 36 13.27 -6.92 -17.37
CA THR A 36 12.61 -8.19 -17.08
C THR A 36 12.37 -8.31 -15.58
N ARG A 37 11.48 -9.18 -15.17
CA ARG A 37 11.23 -9.43 -13.73
C ARG A 37 12.51 -9.85 -12.97
N ALA A 38 13.46 -10.48 -13.66
CA ALA A 38 14.74 -10.86 -13.08
C ALA A 38 15.66 -9.68 -12.73
N SER A 39 15.43 -8.50 -13.35
CA SER A 39 16.15 -7.26 -13.01
C SER A 39 15.53 -6.48 -11.84
N LEU A 40 14.46 -7.00 -11.25
CA LEU A 40 13.76 -6.38 -10.14
C LEU A 40 13.99 -7.15 -8.83
N THR A 41 13.94 -6.45 -7.73
CA THR A 41 14.00 -7.07 -6.39
C THR A 41 12.60 -7.54 -5.99
N SER A 42 12.47 -8.81 -5.62
CA SER A 42 11.24 -9.33 -5.01
C SER A 42 11.10 -8.78 -3.60
N ARG A 43 9.93 -8.23 -3.30
CA ARG A 43 9.52 -7.77 -1.97
C ARG A 43 8.29 -8.55 -1.52
N LYS A 44 7.95 -8.48 -0.24
CA LYS A 44 6.92 -9.34 0.35
C LYS A 44 6.04 -8.60 1.32
N THR A 45 4.79 -9.06 1.41
CA THR A 45 3.95 -8.85 2.59
C THR A 45 4.33 -9.88 3.63
N MET A 46 4.70 -9.46 4.83
CA MET A 46 5.32 -10.33 5.85
C MET A 46 4.32 -10.88 6.84
N ILE A 47 3.26 -10.14 7.12
CA ILE A 47 2.25 -10.53 8.11
C ILE A 47 0.89 -9.98 7.70
N ALA A 48 -0.17 -10.75 7.99
CA ALA A 48 -1.55 -10.31 8.06
C ALA A 48 -2.05 -10.60 9.47
N THR A 49 -2.61 -9.62 10.12
CA THR A 49 -3.08 -9.68 11.51
C THR A 49 -4.24 -8.71 11.73
N THR A 50 -4.62 -8.50 12.97
CA THR A 50 -5.64 -7.53 13.36
C THR A 50 -5.05 -6.57 14.39
N LYS A 51 -5.25 -5.27 14.20
CA LYS A 51 -4.97 -4.20 15.16
C LYS A 51 -6.30 -3.49 15.45
N ASP A 52 -6.68 -3.41 16.71
CA ASP A 52 -7.90 -2.74 17.18
C ASP A 52 -9.19 -3.14 16.42
N GLY A 53 -9.29 -4.44 16.09
CA GLY A 53 -10.43 -5.00 15.36
C GLY A 53 -10.34 -4.82 13.82
N GLN A 54 -9.36 -4.10 13.31
CA GLN A 54 -9.16 -3.90 11.87
C GLN A 54 -8.16 -4.90 11.29
N PRO A 55 -8.47 -5.57 10.18
CA PRO A 55 -7.48 -6.37 9.46
C PRO A 55 -6.39 -5.47 8.88
N VAL A 56 -5.14 -5.79 9.22
CA VAL A 56 -3.96 -5.03 8.79
C VAL A 56 -2.89 -5.96 8.25
N ARG A 57 -1.99 -5.39 7.45
CA ARG A 57 -0.81 -6.11 6.93
C ARG A 57 0.43 -5.24 7.03
N ALA A 58 1.58 -5.87 6.99
CA ALA A 58 2.85 -5.16 6.90
C ALA A 58 3.77 -5.76 5.85
N PHE A 59 4.57 -4.90 5.25
CA PHE A 59 5.60 -5.26 4.29
C PHE A 59 6.94 -5.53 4.98
N GLU A 60 7.93 -5.99 4.22
CA GLU A 60 9.31 -6.14 4.71
C GLU A 60 9.81 -4.86 5.36
N ALA A 61 10.66 -4.99 6.37
CA ALA A 61 11.34 -3.85 6.99
C ALA A 61 12.10 -3.02 5.95
N THR A 62 12.19 -1.72 6.21
CA THR A 62 12.86 -0.77 5.32
C THR A 62 14.26 -1.24 4.92
N GLN A 63 14.46 -1.45 3.64
CA GLN A 63 15.70 -1.92 3.06
C GLN A 63 15.92 -1.30 1.68
N ALA A 64 17.09 -0.74 1.45
CA ALA A 64 17.46 -0.21 0.15
C ALA A 64 17.42 -1.27 -0.95
N LEU A 65 17.20 -0.85 -2.19
CA LEU A 65 17.36 -1.72 -3.35
C LEU A 65 18.85 -1.99 -3.58
N PRO A 66 19.21 -3.21 -4.00
CA PRO A 66 20.55 -3.49 -4.53
C PRO A 66 20.88 -2.53 -5.68
N VAL A 67 22.12 -2.11 -5.78
CA VAL A 67 22.58 -1.19 -6.84
C VAL A 67 22.39 -1.75 -8.25
N THR A 68 22.27 -3.06 -8.39
CA THR A 68 22.02 -3.76 -9.66
C THR A 68 20.55 -3.91 -9.99
N SER A 69 19.65 -3.52 -9.07
CA SER A 69 18.21 -3.64 -9.26
C SER A 69 17.65 -2.42 -9.97
N SER A 70 16.79 -2.65 -10.95
CA SER A 70 16.06 -1.60 -11.66
C SER A 70 14.67 -1.33 -11.06
N GLY A 71 14.43 -1.77 -9.84
CA GLY A 71 13.16 -1.57 -9.15
C GLY A 71 12.77 -2.77 -8.30
N TRP A 72 11.49 -2.87 -8.00
CA TRP A 72 10.95 -3.89 -7.13
C TRP A 72 9.58 -4.39 -7.61
N TYR A 73 9.18 -5.54 -7.10
CA TYR A 73 7.82 -6.04 -7.23
C TYR A 73 7.37 -6.77 -5.96
N ILE A 74 6.06 -6.76 -5.73
CA ILE A 74 5.39 -7.53 -4.67
C ILE A 74 4.33 -8.40 -5.31
N ASP A 75 4.41 -9.72 -5.10
CA ASP A 75 3.31 -10.61 -5.45
C ASP A 75 2.20 -10.49 -4.40
N LEU A 76 0.98 -10.27 -4.89
CA LEU A 76 -0.20 -10.08 -4.05
C LEU A 76 -0.72 -11.45 -3.59
N VAL A 77 -0.13 -11.93 -2.53
CA VAL A 77 -0.47 -13.20 -1.89
C VAL A 77 -0.63 -13.00 -0.38
N THR A 78 -1.51 -13.78 0.22
CA THR A 78 -1.73 -13.71 1.67
C THR A 78 -0.50 -14.23 2.41
N PRO A 79 0.07 -13.49 3.37
CA PRO A 79 1.17 -13.94 4.20
C PRO A 79 0.77 -15.13 5.10
N PRO A 80 1.72 -15.94 5.63
CA PRO A 80 3.16 -15.74 5.48
C PRO A 80 3.67 -16.12 4.09
N THR A 81 4.63 -15.37 3.60
CA THR A 81 5.31 -15.67 2.34
C THR A 81 6.72 -16.21 2.59
N PRO A 82 7.28 -17.07 1.70
CA PRO A 82 6.62 -18.04 0.85
C PRO A 82 6.29 -19.34 1.59
N PRO A 83 5.33 -20.16 1.13
CA PRO A 83 4.42 -19.86 0.02
C PRO A 83 3.17 -19.17 0.52
N GLY A 84 2.90 -17.93 0.10
CA GLY A 84 1.62 -17.28 0.36
C GLY A 84 0.49 -17.90 -0.45
N THR A 85 -0.75 -17.66 -0.03
CA THR A 85 -1.94 -18.12 -0.74
C THR A 85 -2.41 -17.06 -1.73
N ALA A 86 -2.62 -17.47 -2.99
CA ALA A 86 -3.21 -16.61 -4.00
C ALA A 86 -4.73 -16.54 -3.81
N GLU A 87 -5.23 -15.39 -3.37
CA GLU A 87 -6.66 -15.13 -3.18
C GLU A 87 -7.28 -14.39 -4.36
N GLY A 88 -6.51 -14.13 -5.42
CA GLY A 88 -6.93 -13.31 -6.54
C GLY A 88 -6.90 -11.82 -6.23
N GLU A 89 -6.11 -11.41 -5.24
CA GLU A 89 -5.88 -9.98 -4.97
C GLU A 89 -5.28 -9.30 -6.20
N ARG A 90 -5.80 -8.12 -6.54
CA ARG A 90 -5.44 -7.38 -7.74
C ARG A 90 -5.57 -5.89 -7.56
N ILE A 91 -4.87 -5.15 -8.40
CA ILE A 91 -4.88 -3.69 -8.43
C ILE A 91 -5.54 -3.26 -9.73
N VAL A 92 -6.65 -2.54 -9.62
CA VAL A 92 -7.46 -2.08 -10.77
C VAL A 92 -7.58 -0.56 -10.81
N THR A 93 -6.97 0.12 -9.86
CA THR A 93 -6.90 1.58 -9.76
C THR A 93 -5.44 2.04 -9.85
N PRO A 94 -5.16 3.23 -10.40
CA PRO A 94 -3.79 3.73 -10.46
C PRO A 94 -3.23 4.01 -9.06
N PRO A 95 -1.96 3.66 -8.80
CA PRO A 95 -1.25 4.09 -7.60
C PRO A 95 -1.13 5.61 -7.51
N GLN A 96 -1.02 6.12 -6.29
CA GLN A 96 -0.83 7.54 -6.00
C GLN A 96 0.42 7.77 -5.15
N MET A 97 1.05 8.93 -5.31
CA MET A 97 2.19 9.34 -4.49
C MET A 97 1.75 10.33 -3.42
N ASP A 98 2.12 10.06 -2.18
CA ASP A 98 2.03 11.00 -1.07
C ASP A 98 3.44 11.17 -0.47
N GLY A 99 4.15 12.20 -0.91
CA GLY A 99 5.57 12.35 -0.62
C GLY A 99 6.41 11.18 -1.16
N SER A 100 7.02 10.40 -0.29
CA SER A 100 7.77 9.18 -0.62
C SER A 100 6.95 7.90 -0.44
N VAL A 101 5.71 8.01 0.01
CA VAL A 101 4.81 6.88 0.19
C VAL A 101 4.02 6.66 -1.09
N LEU A 102 4.01 5.42 -1.56
CA LEU A 102 3.13 4.94 -2.62
C LEU A 102 1.85 4.42 -1.97
N GLU A 103 0.73 5.07 -2.25
CA GLU A 103 -0.59 4.60 -1.88
C GLU A 103 -1.20 3.82 -3.06
N VAL A 104 -1.78 2.67 -2.77
CA VAL A 104 -2.45 1.85 -3.78
C VAL A 104 -3.55 1.01 -3.17
N SER A 105 -4.71 1.05 -3.80
CA SER A 105 -5.85 0.20 -3.40
C SER A 105 -5.77 -1.14 -4.11
N SER A 106 -6.00 -2.22 -3.38
CA SER A 106 -6.14 -3.57 -3.92
C SER A 106 -7.48 -4.18 -3.56
N ILE A 107 -8.01 -5.04 -4.44
CA ILE A 107 -9.28 -5.74 -4.24
C ILE A 107 -9.08 -7.25 -4.28
N ILE A 108 -9.87 -7.96 -3.47
CA ILE A 108 -9.96 -9.42 -3.44
C ILE A 108 -11.43 -9.77 -3.69
N PRO A 109 -11.85 -10.05 -4.94
CA PRO A 109 -13.22 -10.43 -5.22
C PRO A 109 -13.57 -11.77 -4.60
N THR A 110 -14.78 -11.91 -4.06
CA THR A 110 -15.35 -13.19 -3.65
C THR A 110 -16.55 -13.54 -4.51
N SER A 111 -16.74 -14.82 -4.77
CA SER A 111 -17.73 -15.30 -5.73
C SER A 111 -19.01 -15.83 -5.08
N ALA A 112 -19.39 -15.33 -3.91
CA ALA A 112 -20.52 -15.87 -3.16
C ALA A 112 -21.85 -15.72 -3.89
N ASN A 113 -22.02 -14.65 -4.70
CA ASN A 113 -23.23 -14.44 -5.48
C ASN A 113 -22.94 -13.49 -6.66
N ALA A 114 -23.36 -13.85 -7.86
CA ALA A 114 -23.19 -13.01 -9.07
C ALA A 114 -23.93 -11.66 -8.99
N CYS A 115 -24.90 -11.52 -8.08
CA CYS A 115 -25.70 -10.31 -7.88
C CYS A 115 -25.21 -9.45 -6.69
N GLN A 116 -24.21 -9.90 -5.94
CA GLN A 116 -23.61 -9.14 -4.86
C GLN A 116 -22.17 -8.85 -5.21
N ALA A 117 -21.81 -7.58 -5.22
CA ALA A 117 -20.41 -7.14 -5.35
C ALA A 117 -19.70 -7.44 -4.03
N ASP A 118 -19.46 -8.73 -3.79
CA ASP A 118 -18.90 -9.25 -2.57
C ASP A 118 -17.37 -9.34 -2.68
N GLY A 119 -16.67 -9.06 -1.60
CA GLY A 119 -15.22 -9.07 -1.56
C GLY A 119 -14.68 -8.21 -0.42
N ARG A 120 -13.38 -8.09 -0.40
CA ARG A 120 -12.65 -7.21 0.51
C ARG A 120 -11.55 -6.48 -0.23
N GLY A 121 -10.90 -5.54 0.43
CA GLY A 121 -9.81 -4.81 -0.18
C GLY A 121 -8.96 -4.10 0.86
N TYR A 122 -7.82 -3.65 0.42
CA TYR A 122 -6.87 -2.96 1.27
C TYR A 122 -6.46 -1.63 0.66
N LEU A 123 -6.33 -0.62 1.50
CA LEU A 123 -5.46 0.52 1.22
C LEU A 123 -4.05 0.12 1.63
N ASN A 124 -3.11 0.21 0.71
CA ASN A 124 -1.71 -0.14 0.93
C ASN A 124 -0.86 1.13 0.87
N ALA A 125 0.08 1.27 1.78
CA ALA A 125 1.02 2.39 1.87
C ALA A 125 2.42 1.85 2.14
N LEU A 126 3.35 2.11 1.24
CA LEU A 126 4.72 1.59 1.30
C LEU A 126 5.72 2.62 0.76
N ASP A 127 7.01 2.44 1.08
CA ASP A 127 8.04 3.29 0.49
C ASP A 127 8.12 3.04 -1.03
N ALA A 128 7.84 4.09 -1.80
CA ALA A 128 7.71 4.01 -3.26
C ALA A 128 9.00 3.52 -3.94
N PHE A 129 10.15 3.88 -3.40
CA PHE A 129 11.43 3.66 -4.06
C PHE A 129 12.12 2.37 -3.65
N THR A 130 11.63 1.72 -2.61
CA THR A 130 12.21 0.47 -2.11
C THR A 130 11.23 -0.71 -2.14
N GLY A 131 9.92 -0.46 -2.19
CA GLY A 131 8.88 -1.49 -2.12
C GLY A 131 8.76 -2.16 -0.76
N THR A 132 9.22 -1.50 0.30
CA THR A 132 9.23 -1.98 1.69
C THR A 132 8.33 -1.13 2.56
N SER A 133 8.21 -1.46 3.85
CA SER A 133 7.49 -0.62 4.81
C SER A 133 7.94 0.83 4.73
N ALA A 134 6.99 1.75 4.85
CA ALA A 134 7.29 3.17 4.97
C ALA A 134 8.20 3.43 6.17
N LYS A 135 8.97 4.52 6.14
CA LYS A 135 9.91 4.86 7.23
C LYS A 135 9.23 5.25 8.53
N LYS A 136 7.99 5.69 8.44
CA LYS A 136 7.13 6.05 9.57
C LYS A 136 5.76 5.44 9.35
N PRO A 137 5.00 5.14 10.42
CA PRO A 137 3.61 4.74 10.28
C PRO A 137 2.82 5.76 9.45
N TYR A 138 2.01 5.24 8.55
CA TYR A 138 1.22 6.07 7.64
C TYR A 138 -0.25 6.16 8.05
N PHE A 139 -0.83 5.06 8.50
CA PHE A 139 -2.22 4.97 8.93
C PHE A 139 -2.33 5.18 10.43
N ASP A 140 -3.36 5.89 10.85
CA ASP A 140 -3.90 5.94 12.19
C ASP A 140 -5.08 4.95 12.22
N VAL A 141 -4.83 3.75 12.75
CA VAL A 141 -5.79 2.63 12.66
C VAL A 141 -6.84 2.71 13.73
N ASP A 142 -6.48 3.10 14.93
CA ASP A 142 -7.38 3.20 16.09
C ASP A 142 -8.06 4.58 16.22
N GLY A 143 -7.54 5.60 15.52
CA GLY A 143 -8.16 6.92 15.43
C GLY A 143 -7.83 7.85 16.60
N ASP A 144 -6.75 7.57 17.35
CA ASP A 144 -6.35 8.37 18.50
C ASP A 144 -5.42 9.54 18.15
N GLY A 145 -4.90 9.57 16.91
CA GLY A 145 -4.01 10.60 16.40
C GLY A 145 -2.54 10.38 16.75
N ASP A 146 -2.19 9.32 17.46
CA ASP A 146 -0.82 8.90 17.71
C ASP A 146 -0.39 7.81 16.73
N PHE A 147 0.65 8.08 15.96
CA PHE A 147 1.20 7.12 15.01
C PHE A 147 2.30 6.24 15.61
N SER A 148 2.71 6.48 16.84
CA SER A 148 3.90 5.80 17.41
C SER A 148 3.67 4.32 17.66
N ASP A 149 2.45 3.89 17.90
CA ASP A 149 2.04 2.51 18.16
C ASP A 149 1.45 1.80 16.91
N GLU A 150 1.33 2.49 15.79
CA GLU A 150 0.81 1.96 14.52
C GLU A 150 1.80 1.03 13.83
N THR A 151 2.20 0.02 14.57
CA THR A 151 3.21 -0.97 14.18
C THR A 151 2.72 -2.40 14.46
N VAL A 152 3.31 -3.34 13.73
CA VAL A 152 3.15 -4.78 13.98
C VAL A 152 4.50 -5.47 13.97
N THR A 153 4.56 -6.66 14.56
CA THR A 153 5.77 -7.48 14.62
C THR A 153 5.60 -8.76 13.82
N TYR A 154 6.68 -9.19 13.19
CA TYR A 154 6.78 -10.51 12.58
C TYR A 154 8.14 -11.14 12.88
N THR A 155 8.25 -12.45 12.66
CA THR A 155 9.53 -13.15 12.76
C THR A 155 10.13 -13.29 11.37
N ASP A 156 11.35 -12.81 11.19
CA ASP A 156 12.07 -12.93 9.93
C ASP A 156 12.60 -14.35 9.66
N GLY A 157 13.16 -14.59 8.47
CA GLY A 157 13.73 -15.88 8.08
C GLY A 157 14.92 -16.35 8.92
N SER A 158 15.48 -15.46 9.75
CA SER A 158 16.58 -15.75 10.69
C SER A 158 16.10 -15.97 12.12
N GLY A 159 14.78 -15.89 12.37
CA GLY A 159 14.17 -16.06 13.68
C GLY A 159 14.15 -14.79 14.54
N ASN A 160 14.50 -13.63 14.01
CA ASN A 160 14.46 -12.38 14.75
C ASN A 160 13.06 -11.76 14.71
N THR A 161 12.65 -11.15 15.83
CA THR A 161 11.45 -10.31 15.88
C THR A 161 11.74 -8.96 15.25
N VAL A 162 10.95 -8.58 14.26
CA VAL A 162 11.08 -7.32 13.52
C VAL A 162 9.79 -6.53 13.69
N THR A 163 9.90 -5.28 14.13
CA THR A 163 8.77 -4.34 14.24
C THR A 163 8.78 -3.39 13.06
N VAL A 164 7.64 -3.24 12.41
CA VAL A 164 7.47 -2.39 11.21
C VAL A 164 6.14 -1.63 11.28
N PRO A 165 6.05 -0.48 10.61
CA PRO A 165 4.79 0.21 10.41
C PRO A 165 3.73 -0.66 9.74
N ILE A 166 2.47 -0.47 10.12
CA ILE A 166 1.32 -1.01 9.41
C ILE A 166 1.35 -0.46 7.98
N GLY A 167 1.38 -1.36 7.01
CA GLY A 167 1.49 -1.03 5.59
C GLY A 167 0.19 -1.20 4.80
N SER A 168 -0.82 -1.86 5.38
CA SER A 168 -2.13 -2.04 4.73
C SER A 168 -3.24 -2.08 5.76
N VAL A 169 -4.39 -1.50 5.41
CA VAL A 169 -5.60 -1.52 6.24
C VAL A 169 -6.82 -1.89 5.40
N ASP A 170 -7.65 -2.80 5.90
CA ASP A 170 -8.99 -3.06 5.35
C ASP A 170 -9.98 -2.10 6.05
N LEU A 171 -10.66 -1.27 5.28
CA LEU A 171 -11.63 -0.30 5.81
C LEU A 171 -13.00 -0.91 6.14
N GLY A 172 -13.21 -2.21 5.86
CA GLY A 172 -14.50 -2.86 6.06
C GLY A 172 -15.59 -2.44 5.07
N VAL A 173 -15.23 -1.81 3.97
CA VAL A 173 -16.16 -1.32 2.94
C VAL A 173 -16.32 -2.29 1.75
N GLY A 174 -15.80 -3.50 1.87
CA GLY A 174 -15.78 -4.48 0.79
C GLY A 174 -14.60 -4.24 -0.17
N MET A 175 -14.82 -4.48 -1.48
CA MET A 175 -13.80 -4.15 -2.50
C MET A 175 -13.63 -2.64 -2.56
N VAL A 176 -12.48 -2.17 -2.10
CA VAL A 176 -12.18 -0.75 -1.92
C VAL A 176 -11.95 -0.04 -3.27
N THR A 177 -12.45 1.18 -3.39
CA THR A 177 -12.12 2.07 -4.52
C THR A 177 -10.74 2.69 -4.33
N GLN A 178 -10.30 3.52 -5.27
CA GLN A 178 -9.09 4.33 -5.10
C GLN A 178 -9.22 5.21 -3.85
N GLY A 179 -8.16 5.27 -3.05
CA GLY A 179 -8.07 6.17 -1.91
C GLY A 179 -8.09 7.63 -2.33
N SER A 180 -8.85 8.46 -1.63
CA SER A 180 -8.81 9.90 -1.77
C SER A 180 -7.97 10.49 -0.65
N LEU A 181 -6.90 11.18 -1.02
CA LEU A 181 -5.92 11.75 -0.09
C LEU A 181 -6.28 13.19 0.26
N PHE A 182 -6.48 13.46 1.53
CA PHE A 182 -6.69 14.81 2.04
C PHE A 182 -5.49 15.20 2.90
N SER A 183 -4.87 16.31 2.56
CA SER A 183 -3.77 16.86 3.36
C SER A 183 -4.33 17.52 4.61
N GLY A 184 -3.73 17.24 5.76
CA GLY A 184 -3.97 17.99 6.97
C GLY A 184 -3.27 19.37 6.92
N ASN A 185 -3.65 20.26 7.85
CA ASN A 185 -2.85 21.41 8.21
C ASN A 185 -1.72 20.98 9.16
N PRO A 186 -0.75 21.85 9.47
CA PRO A 186 0.32 21.50 10.43
C PRO A 186 -0.16 21.00 11.80
N ASP A 187 -1.38 21.39 12.17
CA ASP A 187 -2.01 21.04 13.46
C ASP A 187 -3.12 19.98 13.31
N ASP A 188 -3.44 19.53 12.09
CA ASP A 188 -4.48 18.56 11.79
C ASP A 188 -3.91 17.37 11.03
N LEU A 189 -4.37 16.18 11.38
CA LEU A 189 -4.05 14.96 10.66
C LEU A 189 -4.59 15.02 9.22
N GLY A 190 -3.84 14.49 8.27
CA GLY A 190 -4.38 14.18 6.96
C GLY A 190 -5.39 13.04 7.06
N LEU A 191 -6.19 12.86 6.03
CA LEU A 191 -7.13 11.75 5.92
C LEU A 191 -6.91 11.00 4.60
N ILE A 192 -7.14 9.70 4.65
CA ILE A 192 -7.34 8.86 3.47
C ILE A 192 -8.71 8.22 3.56
N CYS A 193 -9.52 8.39 2.53
CA CYS A 193 -10.89 7.90 2.49
C CYS A 193 -11.12 7.08 1.21
N ALA A 194 -11.86 5.99 1.31
CA ALA A 194 -12.30 5.23 0.15
C ALA A 194 -13.69 4.65 0.37
N GLY A 195 -14.46 4.59 -0.70
CA GLY A 195 -15.70 3.82 -0.76
C GLY A 195 -15.43 2.36 -1.10
N GLY A 196 -16.46 1.56 -1.14
CA GLY A 196 -16.31 0.16 -1.55
C GLY A 196 -17.63 -0.53 -1.89
N SER A 197 -17.52 -1.79 -2.30
CA SER A 197 -18.65 -2.58 -2.82
C SER A 197 -19.72 -2.91 -1.77
N ALA A 198 -19.40 -2.92 -0.49
CA ALA A 198 -20.38 -3.12 0.59
C ALA A 198 -21.20 -1.85 0.90
N GLY A 199 -20.91 -0.74 0.21
CA GLY A 199 -21.50 0.57 0.47
C GLY A 199 -20.82 1.28 1.65
N GLY A 200 -21.02 2.60 1.70
CA GLY A 200 -20.39 3.43 2.72
C GLY A 200 -19.02 3.98 2.32
N LEU A 201 -18.47 4.77 3.22
CA LEU A 201 -17.17 5.43 3.13
C LEU A 201 -16.37 5.07 4.37
N GLY A 202 -15.19 4.53 4.18
CA GLY A 202 -14.21 4.31 5.24
C GLY A 202 -13.12 5.36 5.16
N CYS A 203 -12.73 5.93 6.30
CA CYS A 203 -11.64 6.89 6.39
C CYS A 203 -10.68 6.48 7.51
N ARG A 204 -9.39 6.84 7.34
CA ARG A 204 -8.37 6.76 8.39
C ARG A 204 -7.57 8.06 8.42
N GLY A 205 -7.13 8.40 9.62
CA GLY A 205 -6.07 9.39 9.79
C GLY A 205 -4.83 8.95 9.02
N LYS A 206 -4.12 9.88 8.43
CA LYS A 206 -2.84 9.59 7.80
C LYS A 206 -1.76 10.56 8.27
N ASN A 207 -0.58 10.02 8.49
CA ASN A 207 0.60 10.83 8.69
C ASN A 207 0.97 11.52 7.37
N ASP A 208 1.27 12.80 7.41
CA ASP A 208 1.75 13.50 6.21
C ASP A 208 3.24 13.19 6.01
N PRO A 209 3.61 12.41 4.97
CA PRO A 209 5.00 12.07 4.72
C PRO A 209 5.81 13.23 4.15
N ARG A 210 5.16 14.35 3.84
CA ARG A 210 5.84 15.56 3.37
C ARG A 210 6.49 16.26 4.55
N ASN A 211 7.74 16.69 4.39
CA ASN A 211 8.33 17.64 5.30
C ASN A 211 7.62 18.99 5.10
N VAL A 212 6.60 19.25 5.89
CA VAL A 212 5.90 20.55 5.87
C VAL A 212 6.79 21.57 6.56
N GLY A 213 7.81 22.02 5.85
CA GLY A 213 8.56 23.19 6.24
C GLY A 213 7.77 24.44 5.82
N ARG A 214 7.78 25.47 6.66
CA ARG A 214 7.22 26.79 6.32
C ARG A 214 7.94 27.32 5.08
N VAL A 215 7.31 27.26 3.91
CA VAL A 215 7.79 27.96 2.71
C VAL A 215 7.37 29.42 2.83
N SER A 216 8.30 30.29 3.26
CA SER A 216 8.08 31.73 3.21
C SER A 216 8.59 32.26 1.89
N TRP A 217 7.70 32.84 1.10
CA TRP A 217 8.07 33.63 -0.07
C TRP A 217 8.49 35.02 0.38
N ARG A 218 9.67 35.46 -0.03
CA ARG A 218 10.12 36.84 0.16
C ARG A 218 10.24 37.48 -1.21
N GLU A 219 9.43 38.48 -1.46
CA GLU A 219 9.57 39.34 -2.63
C GLU A 219 10.88 40.13 -2.49
N ILE A 220 11.81 39.98 -3.43
CA ILE A 220 13.01 40.80 -3.54
C ILE A 220 12.62 41.98 -4.46
N ARG A 221 12.35 43.16 -3.90
CA ARG A 221 12.27 44.40 -4.68
C ARG A 221 13.69 44.88 -4.93
N GLN A 222 14.05 45.02 -6.20
CA GLN A 222 15.23 45.79 -6.58
C GLN A 222 14.89 47.28 -6.43
N GLU A 223 15.66 48.00 -5.64
CA GLU A 223 15.69 49.46 -5.58
C GLU A 223 16.48 50.04 -6.76
#